data_0f7602609a1ac04049dcb90d0b0e86b4
#
_entry.id   0f7602609a1ac04049dcb90d0b0e86b4
#
_cell.length_a   1.000
_cell.length_b   1.000
_cell.length_c   1.000
_cell.angle_alpha   90.00
_cell.angle_beta   90.00
_cell.angle_gamma   90.00
#
_symmetry.space_group_name_H-M   'P 1'
#
loop_
_entity.id
_entity.type
_entity.pdbx_description
1 polymer ?
#
loop_
_entity_poly.entity_id
_entity_poly.type
_entity_poly.pdbx_seq_one_letter_code
_entity_poly.pdbx_strand_id
1 'polypeptide(L)'
;MPKKTLYKPGQNEAFELSRSKIDLFLQCSKCFYLDRSENHRIARPGGPMSYIPTAIDLLLKKEFDVHRQNETVHPYCEDHSLSLIPFKHDDIEAWQNNRKGIRYHHEDTNLILYGAIDDCWRDNNNVLHVVDYKSTTASYDPKTLEIKQVSLDEKGAPHKYWYKKQVEIYQWLLSKNNFDVSNTAYFVFASALYKNVEAFNKKLDFKIDIISYDGDNSWMENTIVNIKSTLESNNVPEGNKNCIHCKYRGVN
;
A
#
# COMPACT_ATOMS: atom_id res chain seq x y z
N MET A 1 16.71 -8.36 15.91
CA MET A 1 15.42 -7.81 15.42
C MET A 1 14.96 -6.76 16.44
N PRO A 2 14.53 -5.56 16.06
CA PRO A 2 13.97 -4.60 17.02
C PRO A 2 12.78 -5.27 17.74
N LYS A 3 12.69 -5.08 19.06
CA LYS A 3 11.54 -5.57 19.83
C LYS A 3 10.28 -4.93 19.23
N LYS A 4 9.31 -5.75 18.78
CA LYS A 4 8.00 -5.25 18.38
C LYS A 4 7.37 -4.59 19.60
N THR A 5 7.08 -3.31 19.50
CA THR A 5 6.29 -2.61 20.51
C THR A 5 4.89 -3.21 20.49
N LEU A 6 4.42 -3.66 21.64
CA LEU A 6 3.09 -4.23 21.84
C LEU A 6 2.26 -3.26 22.65
N TYR A 7 0.96 -3.23 22.36
CA TYR A 7 0.03 -2.36 23.06
C TYR A 7 -0.33 -2.92 24.45
N LYS A 8 -0.27 -2.06 25.44
CA LYS A 8 -0.75 -2.33 26.79
C LYS A 8 -2.00 -1.50 27.05
N PRO A 9 -3.16 -2.12 27.39
CA PRO A 9 -4.36 -1.38 27.73
C PRO A 9 -4.10 -0.32 28.80
N GLY A 10 -4.61 0.90 28.58
CA GLY A 10 -4.41 2.02 29.48
C GLY A 10 -3.03 2.69 29.43
N GLN A 11 -2.15 2.35 28.46
CA GLN A 11 -0.86 3.04 28.32
C GLN A 11 -1.02 4.51 27.91
N ASN A 12 -0.15 5.37 28.46
CA ASN A 12 -0.13 6.79 28.14
C ASN A 12 0.77 7.12 26.92
N GLU A 13 1.73 6.25 26.58
CA GLU A 13 2.61 6.46 25.45
C GLU A 13 1.85 6.23 24.13
N ALA A 14 2.12 7.09 23.16
CA ALA A 14 1.57 6.95 21.82
C ALA A 14 2.00 5.60 21.19
N PHE A 15 1.07 4.93 20.51
CA PHE A 15 1.33 3.62 19.92
C PHE A 15 1.39 3.68 18.41
N GLU A 16 2.47 3.16 17.85
CA GLU A 16 2.72 3.18 16.40
C GLU A 16 2.03 2.03 15.66
N LEU A 17 1.29 2.37 14.62
CA LEU A 17 0.62 1.43 13.72
C LEU A 17 0.97 1.72 12.27
N SER A 18 1.66 0.77 11.65
CA SER A 18 1.91 0.84 10.21
C SER A 18 0.65 0.56 9.39
N ARG A 19 0.60 1.06 8.16
CA ARG A 19 -0.44 0.76 7.18
C ARG A 19 -0.78 -0.75 7.13
N SER A 20 0.22 -1.61 7.11
CA SER A 20 0.01 -3.06 7.08
C SER A 20 -0.71 -3.62 8.32
N LYS A 21 -0.69 -2.90 9.45
CA LYS A 21 -1.44 -3.28 10.66
C LYS A 21 -2.89 -2.80 10.61
N ILE A 22 -3.15 -1.69 9.94
CA ILE A 22 -4.51 -1.27 9.60
C ILE A 22 -5.15 -2.30 8.68
N ASP A 23 -4.44 -2.72 7.62
CA ASP A 23 -4.91 -3.81 6.73
C ASP A 23 -5.20 -5.10 7.50
N LEU A 24 -4.32 -5.47 8.43
CA LEU A 24 -4.51 -6.67 9.26
C LEU A 24 -5.78 -6.57 10.10
N PHE A 25 -6.08 -5.39 10.65
CA PHE A 25 -7.33 -5.15 11.40
C PHE A 25 -8.56 -5.31 10.51
N LEU A 26 -8.56 -4.69 9.34
CA LEU A 26 -9.65 -4.79 8.37
C LEU A 26 -9.86 -6.25 7.89
N GLN A 27 -8.79 -7.00 7.72
CA GLN A 27 -8.88 -8.41 7.35
C GLN A 27 -9.43 -9.28 8.47
N CYS A 28 -9.00 -9.04 9.72
CA CYS A 28 -9.43 -9.82 10.87
C CYS A 28 -8.98 -9.15 12.18
N SER A 29 -9.93 -8.58 12.92
CA SER A 29 -9.68 -7.94 14.22
C SER A 29 -9.03 -8.88 15.24
N LYS A 30 -9.40 -10.17 15.27
CA LYS A 30 -8.78 -11.19 16.11
C LYS A 30 -7.28 -11.36 15.81
N CYS A 31 -6.93 -11.52 14.52
CA CYS A 31 -5.52 -11.64 14.13
C CYS A 31 -4.73 -10.39 14.47
N PHE A 32 -5.32 -9.21 14.31
CA PHE A 32 -4.71 -7.93 14.68
C PHE A 32 -4.47 -7.85 16.19
N TYR A 33 -5.50 -8.15 17.00
CA TYR A 33 -5.39 -8.13 18.45
C TYR A 33 -4.29 -9.07 18.96
N LEU A 34 -4.27 -10.30 18.47
CA LEU A 34 -3.25 -11.29 18.82
C LEU A 34 -1.84 -10.87 18.41
N ASP A 35 -1.69 -10.12 17.31
CA ASP A 35 -0.39 -9.61 16.82
C ASP A 35 0.08 -8.39 17.60
N ARG A 36 -0.82 -7.55 18.12
CA ARG A 36 -0.50 -6.24 18.69
C ARG A 36 -0.63 -6.13 20.19
N SER A 37 -1.45 -6.97 20.85
CA SER A 37 -1.59 -6.98 22.31
C SER A 37 -0.37 -7.61 22.99
N GLU A 38 0.06 -7.01 24.11
CA GLU A 38 1.16 -7.55 24.93
C GLU A 38 0.85 -8.94 25.52
N ASN A 39 -0.43 -9.25 25.72
CA ASN A 39 -0.87 -10.49 26.34
C ASN A 39 -0.72 -11.72 25.45
N HIS A 40 -0.65 -11.56 24.14
CA HIS A 40 -0.76 -12.69 23.20
C HIS A 40 0.46 -12.87 22.29
N ARG A 41 0.97 -11.83 21.65
CA ARG A 41 2.15 -11.85 20.76
C ARG A 41 2.11 -12.90 19.64
N ILE A 42 0.91 -13.20 19.11
CA ILE A 42 0.73 -14.23 18.09
C ILE A 42 0.59 -13.55 16.72
N ALA A 43 1.68 -13.38 15.99
CA ALA A 43 1.66 -12.84 14.64
C ALA A 43 1.23 -13.89 13.61
N ARG A 44 0.65 -13.43 12.48
CA ARG A 44 0.51 -14.27 11.30
C ARG A 44 1.88 -14.67 10.77
N PRO A 45 2.02 -15.86 10.15
CA PRO A 45 3.23 -16.21 9.41
C PRO A 45 3.56 -15.13 8.38
N GLY A 46 4.85 -14.82 8.21
CA GLY A 46 5.29 -13.94 7.13
C GLY A 46 5.05 -14.59 5.76
N GLY A 47 4.70 -13.77 4.78
CA GLY A 47 4.68 -14.22 3.38
C GLY A 47 6.08 -14.47 2.83
N PRO A 48 6.19 -15.12 1.66
CA PRO A 48 7.47 -15.28 0.98
C PRO A 48 8.07 -13.92 0.61
N MET A 49 9.39 -13.82 0.64
CA MET A 49 10.10 -12.61 0.21
C MET A 49 10.03 -12.48 -1.32
N SER A 50 9.61 -11.29 -1.78
CA SER A 50 9.45 -11.00 -3.21
C SER A 50 10.60 -10.11 -3.71
N TYR A 51 11.75 -10.69 -3.98
CA TYR A 51 12.97 -9.93 -4.33
C TYR A 51 12.88 -9.24 -5.70
N ILE A 52 12.32 -9.90 -6.73
CA ILE A 52 12.18 -9.32 -8.06
C ILE A 52 11.20 -8.13 -8.06
N PRO A 53 9.99 -8.23 -7.49
CA PRO A 53 9.11 -7.07 -7.29
C PRO A 53 9.78 -5.92 -6.57
N THR A 54 10.56 -6.19 -5.51
CA THR A 54 11.31 -5.14 -4.79
C THR A 54 12.36 -4.46 -5.68
N ALA A 55 13.06 -5.23 -6.53
CA ALA A 55 14.04 -4.66 -7.46
C ALA A 55 13.36 -3.76 -8.51
N ILE A 56 12.20 -4.17 -9.04
CA ILE A 56 11.43 -3.39 -10.00
C ILE A 56 10.94 -2.09 -9.36
N ASP A 57 10.39 -2.15 -8.14
CA ASP A 57 9.97 -0.98 -7.37
C ASP A 57 11.12 0.03 -7.21
N LEU A 58 12.29 -0.44 -6.79
CA LEU A 58 13.47 0.41 -6.65
C LEU A 58 13.96 1.02 -7.97
N LEU A 59 13.83 0.30 -9.08
CA LEU A 59 14.20 0.82 -10.41
C LEU A 59 13.20 1.87 -10.88
N LEU A 60 11.91 1.66 -10.72
CA LEU A 60 10.87 2.65 -11.02
C LEU A 60 11.08 3.93 -10.20
N LYS A 61 11.34 3.82 -8.89
CA LYS A 61 11.65 4.98 -8.04
C LYS A 61 12.82 5.78 -8.60
N LYS A 62 13.93 5.13 -8.96
CA LYS A 62 15.09 5.79 -9.55
C LYS A 62 14.77 6.48 -10.88
N GLU A 63 13.96 5.85 -11.71
CA GLU A 63 13.56 6.37 -13.01
C GLU A 63 12.69 7.61 -12.85
N PHE A 64 11.68 7.55 -12.01
CA PHE A 64 10.83 8.71 -11.70
C PHE A 64 11.56 9.82 -10.94
N ASP A 65 12.59 9.51 -10.13
CA ASP A 65 13.42 10.50 -9.44
C ASP A 65 14.20 11.40 -10.40
N VAL A 66 14.60 10.91 -11.59
CA VAL A 66 15.22 11.76 -12.63
C VAL A 66 14.25 12.86 -13.04
N HIS A 67 12.99 12.52 -13.26
CA HIS A 67 11.94 13.49 -13.64
C HIS A 67 11.55 14.40 -12.48
N ARG A 68 11.58 13.90 -11.24
CA ARG A 68 11.40 14.70 -10.02
C ARG A 68 12.45 15.79 -9.88
N GLN A 69 13.71 15.45 -10.10
CA GLN A 69 14.82 16.42 -10.01
C GLN A 69 14.72 17.49 -11.09
N ASN A 70 14.32 17.10 -12.29
CA ASN A 70 14.19 17.98 -13.45
C ASN A 70 12.84 18.71 -13.52
N GLU A 71 11.87 18.34 -12.64
CA GLU A 71 10.50 18.82 -12.65
C GLU A 71 9.82 18.67 -14.02
N THR A 72 9.98 17.50 -14.63
CA THR A 72 9.43 17.14 -15.95
C THR A 72 8.41 16.02 -15.83
N VAL A 73 7.48 15.96 -16.78
CA VAL A 73 6.57 14.83 -16.96
C VAL A 73 7.38 13.61 -17.40
N HIS A 74 7.08 12.44 -16.84
CA HIS A 74 7.70 11.18 -17.26
C HIS A 74 7.09 10.68 -18.58
N PRO A 75 7.86 10.11 -19.53
CA PRO A 75 7.32 9.57 -20.78
C PRO A 75 6.16 8.60 -20.60
N TYR A 76 6.18 7.74 -19.58
CA TYR A 76 5.05 6.84 -19.29
C TYR A 76 3.77 7.62 -18.96
N CYS A 77 3.87 8.79 -18.31
CA CYS A 77 2.71 9.65 -18.07
C CYS A 77 2.23 10.28 -19.39
N GLU A 78 3.13 10.73 -20.26
CA GLU A 78 2.80 11.28 -21.59
C GLU A 78 2.09 10.25 -22.45
N ASP A 79 2.59 8.99 -22.50
CA ASP A 79 1.97 7.87 -23.23
C ASP A 79 0.53 7.59 -22.75
N HIS A 80 0.21 7.94 -21.50
CA HIS A 80 -1.13 7.81 -20.91
C HIS A 80 -1.90 9.14 -20.87
N SER A 81 -1.44 10.18 -21.57
CA SER A 81 -2.07 11.52 -21.63
C SER A 81 -2.21 12.17 -20.25
N LEU A 82 -1.26 11.93 -19.34
CA LEU A 82 -1.20 12.51 -18.01
C LEU A 82 -0.15 13.62 -17.95
N SER A 83 -0.55 14.81 -17.50
CA SER A 83 0.33 15.97 -17.29
C SER A 83 0.73 16.08 -15.80
N LEU A 84 1.23 14.97 -15.24
CA LEU A 84 1.60 14.87 -13.83
C LEU A 84 3.13 14.80 -13.70
N ILE A 85 3.66 15.51 -12.69
CA ILE A 85 5.09 15.58 -12.41
C ILE A 85 5.37 14.93 -11.05
N PRO A 86 6.40 14.06 -10.92
CA PRO A 86 6.81 13.52 -9.63
C PRO A 86 7.07 14.64 -8.64
N PHE A 87 6.39 14.61 -7.48
CA PHE A 87 6.42 15.68 -6.49
C PHE A 87 7.75 15.76 -5.78
N LYS A 88 8.38 16.95 -5.79
CA LYS A 88 9.64 17.23 -5.13
C LYS A 88 9.38 17.74 -3.72
N HIS A 89 9.91 17.03 -2.71
CA HIS A 89 9.81 17.39 -1.31
C HIS A 89 11.04 16.92 -0.55
N ASP A 90 11.46 17.66 0.47
CA ASP A 90 12.67 17.34 1.25
C ASP A 90 12.54 15.99 1.97
N ASP A 91 11.34 15.62 2.37
CA ASP A 91 11.07 14.37 3.08
C ASP A 91 10.71 13.17 2.16
N ILE A 92 10.78 13.31 0.82
CA ILE A 92 10.32 12.25 -0.09
C ILE A 92 11.02 10.91 0.17
N GLU A 93 12.33 10.92 0.42
CA GLU A 93 13.07 9.70 0.76
C GLU A 93 12.62 9.10 2.09
N ALA A 94 12.25 9.93 3.06
CA ALA A 94 11.71 9.46 4.33
C ALA A 94 10.31 8.85 4.13
N TRP A 95 9.47 9.44 3.29
CA TRP A 95 8.14 8.93 2.98
C TRP A 95 8.17 7.58 2.27
N GLN A 96 9.16 7.36 1.40
CA GLN A 96 9.38 6.11 0.69
C GLN A 96 10.04 5.02 1.55
N ASN A 97 10.52 5.36 2.74
CA ASN A 97 11.20 4.42 3.61
C ASN A 97 10.22 3.65 4.50
N ASN A 98 10.21 2.32 4.40
CA ASN A 98 9.30 1.43 5.14
C ASN A 98 9.35 1.56 6.69
N ARG A 99 10.44 2.13 7.25
CA ARG A 99 10.58 2.32 8.70
C ARG A 99 10.20 3.72 9.15
N LYS A 100 10.31 4.71 8.26
CA LYS A 100 9.95 6.11 8.53
C LYS A 100 8.52 6.36 8.06
N GLY A 101 8.32 6.42 6.75
CA GLY A 101 7.04 6.69 6.12
C GLY A 101 6.46 8.06 6.46
N ILE A 102 5.31 8.35 5.88
CA ILE A 102 4.48 9.48 6.28
C ILE A 102 3.80 9.11 7.60
N ARG A 103 3.82 10.03 8.56
CA ARG A 103 3.32 9.79 9.93
C ARG A 103 2.26 10.83 10.30
N TYR A 104 1.26 10.38 11.04
CA TYR A 104 0.26 11.25 11.64
C TYR A 104 -0.09 10.78 13.05
N HIS A 105 -0.05 11.70 14.02
CA HIS A 105 -0.48 11.42 15.38
C HIS A 105 -1.96 11.77 15.51
N HIS A 106 -2.79 10.74 15.66
CA HIS A 106 -4.22 10.89 15.91
C HIS A 106 -4.44 11.08 17.40
N GLU A 107 -4.58 12.35 17.83
CA GLU A 107 -4.58 12.76 19.24
C GLU A 107 -5.68 12.07 20.05
N ASP A 108 -6.92 12.00 19.53
CA ASP A 108 -8.06 11.42 20.24
C ASP A 108 -7.85 9.95 20.64
N THR A 109 -7.09 9.19 19.87
CA THR A 109 -6.81 7.79 20.17
C THR A 109 -5.40 7.55 20.68
N ASN A 110 -4.54 8.56 20.64
CA ASN A 110 -3.12 8.47 20.93
C ASN A 110 -2.40 7.37 20.10
N LEU A 111 -2.80 7.24 18.83
CA LEU A 111 -2.17 6.35 17.86
C LEU A 111 -1.34 7.15 16.85
N ILE A 112 -0.12 6.69 16.55
CA ILE A 112 0.69 7.22 15.47
C ILE A 112 0.53 6.29 14.27
N LEU A 113 -0.16 6.75 13.24
CA LEU A 113 -0.37 6.00 12.01
C LEU A 113 0.73 6.34 11.02
N TYR A 114 1.27 5.34 10.35
CA TYR A 114 2.31 5.59 9.37
C TYR A 114 2.30 4.60 8.21
N GLY A 115 2.82 5.05 7.05
CA GLY A 115 2.99 4.22 5.88
C GLY A 115 4.02 4.79 4.93
N ALA A 116 4.71 3.92 4.20
CA ALA A 116 5.62 4.32 3.15
C ALA A 116 4.89 4.29 1.81
N ILE A 117 4.85 5.43 1.13
CA ILE A 117 4.37 5.53 -0.25
C ILE A 117 5.44 5.05 -1.20
N ASP A 118 5.04 4.58 -2.38
CA ASP A 118 6.01 4.33 -3.44
C ASP A 118 6.37 5.64 -4.13
N ASP A 119 5.36 6.47 -4.44
CA ASP A 119 5.56 7.80 -4.99
C ASP A 119 4.34 8.71 -4.76
N CYS A 120 4.48 10.00 -5.06
CA CYS A 120 3.38 10.91 -5.28
C CYS A 120 3.73 11.88 -6.42
N TRP A 121 2.72 12.22 -7.21
CA TRP A 121 2.84 13.17 -8.31
C TRP A 121 1.96 14.38 -8.03
N ARG A 122 2.30 15.51 -8.63
CA ARG A 122 1.49 16.72 -8.56
C ARG A 122 0.93 17.10 -9.93
N ASP A 123 -0.24 17.68 -9.93
CA ASP A 123 -0.80 18.33 -11.10
C ASP A 123 -0.35 19.81 -11.23
N ASN A 124 -0.88 20.52 -12.21
CA ASN A 124 -0.59 21.94 -12.46
C ASN A 124 -1.13 22.88 -11.37
N ASN A 125 -2.07 22.41 -10.54
CA ASN A 125 -2.63 23.16 -9.40
C ASN A 125 -1.92 22.81 -8.10
N ASN A 126 -0.87 22.01 -8.16
CA ASN A 126 -0.10 21.51 -7.03
C ASN A 126 -0.88 20.54 -6.12
N VAL A 127 -1.97 19.95 -6.62
CA VAL A 127 -2.71 18.87 -5.94
C VAL A 127 -1.94 17.58 -6.07
N LEU A 128 -1.78 16.87 -4.96
CA LEU A 128 -1.00 15.63 -4.91
C LEU A 128 -1.85 14.40 -5.26
N HIS A 129 -1.27 13.53 -6.06
CA HIS A 129 -1.81 12.22 -6.41
C HIS A 129 -0.91 11.13 -5.83
N VAL A 130 -1.49 10.25 -5.02
CA VAL A 130 -0.76 9.07 -4.53
C VAL A 130 -0.47 8.13 -5.70
N VAL A 131 0.75 7.61 -5.76
CA VAL A 131 1.17 6.65 -6.78
C VAL A 131 1.72 5.40 -6.10
N ASP A 132 1.34 4.25 -6.63
CA ASP A 132 1.74 2.96 -6.08
C ASP A 132 2.23 2.06 -7.21
N TYR A 133 3.44 1.51 -7.07
CA TYR A 133 4.11 0.69 -8.06
C TYR A 133 3.78 -0.79 -7.86
N LYS A 134 3.35 -1.44 -8.93
CA LYS A 134 3.01 -2.86 -8.91
C LYS A 134 3.73 -3.60 -10.03
N SER A 135 4.34 -4.71 -9.70
CA SER A 135 4.92 -5.61 -10.70
C SER A 135 4.15 -6.92 -10.73
N THR A 136 3.90 -7.41 -11.94
CA THR A 136 3.17 -8.64 -12.19
C THR A 136 3.67 -9.28 -13.49
N THR A 137 3.09 -10.40 -13.88
CA THR A 137 3.23 -10.94 -15.24
C THR A 137 2.07 -10.44 -16.10
N ALA A 138 2.32 -10.23 -17.38
CA ALA A 138 1.27 -9.88 -18.34
C ALA A 138 0.23 -11.01 -18.42
N SER A 139 -1.04 -10.64 -18.44
CA SER A 139 -2.14 -11.54 -18.76
C SER A 139 -2.40 -11.55 -20.24
N TYR A 140 -2.70 -12.72 -20.80
CA TYR A 140 -2.92 -12.88 -22.21
C TYR A 140 -4.30 -13.48 -22.50
N ASP A 141 -4.88 -13.11 -23.61
CA ASP A 141 -6.05 -13.82 -24.12
C ASP A 141 -5.63 -15.25 -24.49
N PRO A 142 -6.37 -16.29 -24.04
CA PRO A 142 -5.97 -17.68 -24.30
C PRO A 142 -6.09 -18.10 -25.75
N LYS A 143 -6.86 -17.37 -26.58
CA LYS A 143 -7.09 -17.69 -28.00
C LYS A 143 -6.22 -16.87 -28.94
N THR A 144 -6.15 -15.54 -28.69
CA THR A 144 -5.42 -14.60 -29.59
C THR A 144 -3.99 -14.37 -29.17
N LEU A 145 -3.62 -14.69 -27.89
CA LEU A 145 -2.36 -14.39 -27.25
C LEU A 145 -2.06 -12.88 -27.15
N GLU A 146 -3.06 -12.05 -27.33
CA GLU A 146 -2.96 -10.61 -27.12
C GLU A 146 -2.84 -10.29 -25.62
N ILE A 147 -2.07 -9.26 -25.29
CA ILE A 147 -1.90 -8.81 -23.93
C ILE A 147 -3.20 -8.13 -23.46
N LYS A 148 -3.79 -8.64 -22.38
CA LYS A 148 -4.96 -8.03 -21.76
C LYS A 148 -4.54 -6.77 -20.98
N GLN A 149 -5.41 -5.78 -21.01
CA GLN A 149 -5.25 -4.60 -20.17
C GLN A 149 -5.37 -4.99 -18.69
N VAL A 150 -4.56 -4.38 -17.86
CA VAL A 150 -4.66 -4.54 -16.40
C VAL A 150 -5.95 -3.87 -15.91
N SER A 151 -6.65 -4.50 -14.98
CA SER A 151 -7.84 -3.95 -14.33
C SER A 151 -7.75 -4.14 -12.82
N LEU A 152 -8.19 -3.13 -12.06
CA LEU A 152 -8.28 -3.20 -10.59
C LEU A 152 -9.49 -4.01 -10.12
N ASP A 153 -10.48 -4.22 -10.99
CA ASP A 153 -11.74 -4.92 -10.69
C ASP A 153 -11.82 -6.32 -11.29
N GLU A 154 -10.67 -6.93 -11.53
CA GLU A 154 -10.58 -8.26 -12.10
C GLU A 154 -11.18 -9.31 -11.16
N LYS A 155 -12.16 -10.08 -11.68
CA LYS A 155 -12.76 -11.19 -10.95
C LYS A 155 -11.71 -12.24 -10.60
N GLY A 156 -11.68 -12.66 -9.34
CA GLY A 156 -10.70 -13.64 -8.87
C GLY A 156 -9.37 -13.06 -8.37
N ALA A 157 -9.21 -11.74 -8.38
CA ALA A 157 -8.02 -11.06 -7.87
C ALA A 157 -8.30 -10.26 -6.57
N PRO A 158 -8.66 -10.93 -5.46
CA PRO A 158 -9.06 -10.26 -4.21
C PRO A 158 -7.93 -9.41 -3.60
N HIS A 159 -6.68 -9.65 -3.97
CA HIS A 159 -5.53 -8.83 -3.55
C HIS A 159 -5.60 -7.40 -4.08
N LYS A 160 -6.25 -7.14 -5.22
CA LYS A 160 -6.41 -5.81 -5.80
C LYS A 160 -7.31 -4.90 -4.94
N TYR A 161 -8.22 -5.47 -4.15
CA TYR A 161 -8.95 -4.74 -3.12
C TYR A 161 -8.00 -4.09 -2.10
N TRP A 162 -6.95 -4.80 -1.70
CA TRP A 162 -5.97 -4.30 -0.72
C TRP A 162 -5.05 -3.23 -1.32
N TYR A 163 -4.83 -3.22 -2.64
CA TYR A 163 -4.15 -2.12 -3.32
C TYR A 163 -4.95 -0.82 -3.19
N LYS A 164 -6.27 -0.89 -3.42
CA LYS A 164 -7.17 0.26 -3.24
C LYS A 164 -7.10 0.80 -1.81
N LYS A 165 -7.23 -0.07 -0.81
CA LYS A 165 -7.12 0.31 0.61
C LYS A 165 -5.76 0.91 0.96
N GLN A 166 -4.69 0.45 0.35
CA GLN A 166 -3.34 0.98 0.53
C GLN A 166 -3.25 2.45 0.12
N VAL A 167 -3.69 2.81 -1.08
CA VAL A 167 -3.62 4.19 -1.56
C VAL A 167 -4.59 5.12 -0.81
N GLU A 168 -5.76 4.63 -0.40
CA GLU A 168 -6.71 5.38 0.43
C GLU A 168 -6.10 5.77 1.79
N ILE A 169 -5.35 4.87 2.43
CA ILE A 169 -4.60 5.18 3.66
C ILE A 169 -3.56 6.27 3.40
N TYR A 170 -2.85 6.21 2.28
CA TYR A 170 -1.82 7.20 1.94
C TYR A 170 -2.42 8.57 1.59
N GLN A 171 -3.54 8.60 0.87
CA GLN A 171 -4.31 9.83 0.64
C GLN A 171 -4.73 10.48 1.96
N TRP A 172 -5.25 9.68 2.89
CA TRP A 172 -5.61 10.15 4.23
C TRP A 172 -4.40 10.67 5.01
N LEU A 173 -3.26 9.95 5.01
CA LEU A 173 -2.04 10.39 5.70
C LEU A 173 -1.51 11.72 5.15
N LEU A 174 -1.46 11.89 3.83
CA LEU A 174 -1.02 13.15 3.21
C LEU A 174 -1.98 14.29 3.55
N SER A 175 -3.30 14.09 3.47
CA SER A 175 -4.29 15.10 3.84
C SER A 175 -4.17 15.53 5.30
N LYS A 176 -3.90 14.60 6.22
CA LYS A 176 -3.68 14.91 7.64
C LYS A 176 -2.37 15.65 7.90
N ASN A 177 -1.44 15.62 6.97
CA ASN A 177 -0.21 16.43 6.98
C ASN A 177 -0.35 17.76 6.21
N ASN A 178 -1.59 18.21 5.99
CA ASN A 178 -1.96 19.49 5.36
C ASN A 178 -1.58 19.63 3.87
N PHE A 179 -1.43 18.53 3.16
CA PHE A 179 -1.31 18.55 1.71
C PHE A 179 -2.70 18.59 1.06
N ASP A 180 -2.81 19.29 -0.06
CA ASP A 180 -3.97 19.17 -0.94
C ASP A 180 -3.83 17.89 -1.76
N VAL A 181 -4.74 16.93 -1.56
CA VAL A 181 -4.64 15.57 -2.08
C VAL A 181 -5.89 15.23 -2.91
N SER A 182 -5.65 14.81 -4.13
CA SER A 182 -6.70 14.30 -5.01
C SER A 182 -7.27 12.97 -4.50
N ASN A 183 -8.56 12.76 -4.73
CA ASN A 183 -9.15 11.44 -4.57
C ASN A 183 -8.64 10.45 -5.64
N THR A 184 -8.15 10.96 -6.78
CA THR A 184 -7.58 10.10 -7.82
C THR A 184 -6.15 9.73 -7.48
N ALA A 185 -5.90 8.45 -7.26
CA ALA A 185 -4.58 7.81 -7.15
C ALA A 185 -4.23 7.09 -8.45
N TYR A 186 -2.95 6.76 -8.64
CA TYR A 186 -2.48 6.03 -9.81
C TYR A 186 -1.72 4.77 -9.42
N PHE A 187 -1.96 3.70 -10.17
CA PHE A 187 -1.16 2.47 -10.09
C PHE A 187 -0.31 2.35 -11.36
N VAL A 188 0.99 2.29 -11.19
CA VAL A 188 1.92 1.98 -12.28
C VAL A 188 2.21 0.49 -12.27
N PHE A 189 1.66 -0.24 -13.24
CA PHE A 189 1.88 -1.66 -13.38
C PHE A 189 3.02 -1.95 -14.35
N ALA A 190 4.09 -2.58 -13.86
CA ALA A 190 5.13 -3.18 -14.68
C ALA A 190 4.78 -4.66 -14.90
N SER A 191 4.24 -4.97 -16.08
CA SER A 191 3.76 -6.31 -16.46
C SER A 191 4.82 -7.03 -17.31
N ALA A 192 5.49 -8.03 -16.73
CA ALA A 192 6.54 -8.80 -17.40
C ALA A 192 5.98 -9.61 -18.59
N LEU A 193 6.61 -9.45 -19.74
CA LEU A 193 6.25 -10.13 -20.98
C LEU A 193 6.97 -11.49 -21.04
N TYR A 194 6.23 -12.59 -21.15
CA TYR A 194 6.81 -13.93 -21.16
C TYR A 194 6.28 -14.84 -22.26
N LYS A 195 5.22 -14.42 -22.97
CA LYS A 195 4.74 -15.09 -24.17
C LYS A 195 5.25 -14.37 -25.41
N ASN A 196 5.35 -15.07 -26.51
CA ASN A 196 5.85 -14.55 -27.78
C ASN A 196 7.34 -14.10 -27.73
N VAL A 197 8.10 -14.62 -26.76
CA VAL A 197 9.56 -14.49 -26.67
C VAL A 197 10.18 -15.88 -26.82
N GLU A 198 11.20 -15.99 -27.67
CA GLU A 198 11.81 -17.29 -28.00
C GLU A 198 12.60 -17.89 -26.82
N ALA A 199 13.28 -17.03 -26.03
CA ALA A 199 14.12 -17.46 -24.94
C ALA A 199 14.33 -16.34 -23.90
N PHE A 200 14.77 -16.71 -22.70
CA PHE A 200 15.05 -15.76 -21.62
C PHE A 200 16.15 -14.74 -21.97
N ASN A 201 17.24 -15.18 -22.60
CA ASN A 201 18.35 -14.33 -23.09
C ASN A 201 18.88 -13.31 -22.07
N LYS A 202 18.78 -13.60 -20.78
CA LYS A 202 19.12 -12.72 -19.64
C LYS A 202 18.34 -11.39 -19.62
N LYS A 203 17.19 -11.32 -20.30
CA LYS A 203 16.38 -10.11 -20.44
C LYS A 203 14.91 -10.43 -20.19
N LEU A 204 14.21 -9.49 -19.57
CA LEU A 204 12.78 -9.52 -19.38
C LEU A 204 12.23 -8.13 -19.71
N ASP A 205 11.38 -8.06 -20.72
CA ASP A 205 10.70 -6.83 -21.13
C ASP A 205 9.40 -6.65 -20.35
N PHE A 206 9.02 -5.39 -20.16
CA PHE A 206 7.81 -5.03 -19.42
C PHE A 206 6.89 -4.15 -20.27
N LYS A 207 5.60 -4.38 -20.16
CA LYS A 207 4.58 -3.42 -20.53
C LYS A 207 4.26 -2.56 -19.31
N ILE A 208 4.25 -1.25 -19.50
CA ILE A 208 3.83 -0.32 -18.45
C ILE A 208 2.40 0.11 -18.71
N ASP A 209 1.54 -0.02 -17.70
CA ASP A 209 0.18 0.50 -17.70
C ASP A 209 0.03 1.44 -16.49
N ILE A 210 -0.59 2.60 -16.69
CA ILE A 210 -0.97 3.51 -15.60
C ILE A 210 -2.50 3.48 -15.47
N ILE A 211 -2.98 3.08 -14.31
CA ILE A 211 -4.40 2.92 -14.02
C ILE A 211 -4.81 3.92 -12.93
N SER A 212 -5.77 4.78 -13.23
CA SER A 212 -6.36 5.67 -12.24
C SER A 212 -7.36 4.93 -11.35
N TYR A 213 -7.47 5.42 -10.10
CA TYR A 213 -8.43 4.93 -9.12
C TYR A 213 -8.91 6.08 -8.25
N ASP A 214 -10.22 6.28 -8.18
CA ASP A 214 -10.81 7.26 -7.26
C ASP A 214 -11.06 6.60 -5.91
N GLY A 215 -10.21 6.98 -4.94
CA GLY A 215 -10.23 6.44 -3.59
C GLY A 215 -11.28 7.11 -2.71
N ASP A 216 -11.77 6.34 -1.74
CA ASP A 216 -12.61 6.82 -0.65
C ASP A 216 -11.97 6.44 0.67
N ASN A 217 -11.44 7.44 1.37
CA ASN A 217 -10.80 7.27 2.67
C ASN A 217 -11.72 7.63 3.87
N SER A 218 -13.00 7.86 3.64
CA SER A 218 -14.00 8.23 4.68
C SER A 218 -14.12 7.19 5.81
N TRP A 219 -13.74 5.95 5.55
CA TRP A 219 -13.76 4.84 6.50
C TRP A 219 -12.62 4.91 7.55
N MET A 220 -11.59 5.74 7.32
CA MET A 220 -10.36 5.74 8.13
C MET A 220 -10.62 6.13 9.58
N GLU A 221 -11.32 7.24 9.84
CA GLU A 221 -11.57 7.75 11.20
C GLU A 221 -12.27 6.70 12.07
N ASN A 222 -13.37 6.12 11.57
CA ASN A 222 -14.08 5.06 12.28
C ASN A 222 -13.20 3.82 12.52
N THR A 223 -12.36 3.48 11.56
CA THR A 223 -11.44 2.34 11.69
C THR A 223 -10.41 2.59 12.78
N ILE A 224 -9.85 3.81 12.88
CA ILE A 224 -8.86 4.18 13.89
C ILE A 224 -9.49 4.08 15.31
N VAL A 225 -10.70 4.61 15.49
CA VAL A 225 -11.45 4.50 16.76
C VAL A 225 -11.69 3.03 17.12
N ASN A 226 -12.12 2.20 16.16
CA ASN A 226 -12.35 0.77 16.37
C ASN A 226 -11.07 0.00 16.69
N ILE A 227 -9.94 0.36 16.06
CA ILE A 227 -8.62 -0.18 16.39
C ILE A 227 -8.27 0.12 17.84
N LYS A 228 -8.42 1.38 18.27
CA LYS A 228 -8.15 1.80 19.65
C LYS A 228 -9.03 1.03 20.64
N SER A 229 -10.33 1.00 20.41
CA SER A 229 -11.29 0.26 21.27
C SER A 229 -10.91 -1.23 21.36
N THR A 230 -10.50 -1.83 20.26
CA THR A 230 -10.04 -3.23 20.23
C THR A 230 -8.77 -3.45 21.04
N LEU A 231 -7.82 -2.52 20.97
CA LEU A 231 -6.57 -2.60 21.73
C LEU A 231 -6.78 -2.40 23.24
N GLU A 232 -7.73 -1.55 23.64
CA GLU A 232 -8.10 -1.32 25.04
C GLU A 232 -8.91 -2.47 25.65
N SER A 233 -9.51 -3.32 24.82
CA SER A 233 -10.29 -4.45 25.31
C SER A 233 -9.41 -5.50 25.93
N ASN A 234 -9.85 -6.07 27.06
CA ASN A 234 -9.23 -7.26 27.66
C ASN A 234 -9.72 -8.56 27.01
N ASN A 235 -10.69 -8.47 26.11
CA ASN A 235 -11.27 -9.63 25.45
C ASN A 235 -10.73 -9.78 24.03
N VAL A 236 -10.36 -11.00 23.65
CA VAL A 236 -10.00 -11.35 22.28
C VAL A 236 -11.25 -11.21 21.40
N PRO A 237 -11.23 -10.36 20.37
CA PRO A 237 -12.41 -10.20 19.50
C PRO A 237 -12.69 -11.47 18.68
N GLU A 238 -13.89 -11.59 18.17
CA GLU A 238 -14.23 -12.67 17.24
C GLU A 238 -13.42 -12.58 15.95
N GLY A 239 -13.04 -13.73 15.42
CA GLY A 239 -12.34 -13.83 14.14
C GLY A 239 -13.28 -13.64 12.96
N ASN A 240 -12.76 -13.09 11.87
CA ASN A 240 -13.51 -13.09 10.63
C ASN A 240 -13.74 -14.55 10.17
N LYS A 241 -15.00 -14.90 9.88
CA LYS A 241 -15.42 -16.26 9.45
C LYS A 241 -14.64 -16.78 8.24
N ASN A 242 -14.18 -15.88 7.38
CA ASN A 242 -13.38 -16.21 6.19
C ASN A 242 -11.87 -16.12 6.40
N CYS A 243 -11.41 -15.82 7.62
CA CYS A 243 -10.00 -15.73 7.90
C CYS A 243 -9.32 -17.10 7.90
N ILE A 244 -8.52 -17.36 6.86
CA ILE A 244 -7.79 -18.63 6.70
C ILE A 244 -6.82 -18.91 7.87
N HIS A 245 -6.25 -17.85 8.46
CA HIS A 245 -5.33 -17.98 9.59
C HIS A 245 -6.05 -18.40 10.88
N CYS A 246 -7.27 -17.90 11.12
CA CYS A 246 -8.10 -18.35 12.24
C CYS A 246 -8.53 -19.79 12.03
N LYS A 247 -9.00 -20.16 10.83
CA LYS A 247 -9.39 -21.53 10.49
C LYS A 247 -8.23 -22.53 10.68
N TYR A 248 -7.03 -22.19 10.16
CA TYR A 248 -5.84 -23.05 10.29
C TYR A 248 -5.45 -23.29 11.75
N ARG A 249 -5.62 -22.29 12.61
CA ARG A 249 -5.28 -22.38 14.05
C ARG A 249 -6.34 -23.09 14.90
N GLY A 250 -7.48 -23.41 14.34
CA GLY A 250 -8.62 -23.97 15.10
C GLY A 250 -9.21 -23.00 16.12
N VAL A 251 -9.01 -21.68 15.92
CA VAL A 251 -9.43 -20.61 16.83
C VAL A 251 -10.55 -19.82 16.17
N ASN A 252 -11.68 -20.48 15.93
CA ASN A 252 -12.89 -19.78 15.47
C ASN A 252 -13.66 -19.19 16.66
#